data_8ead6dbc5fde9d8f288f2b77f5045d30
#
_entry.id   8ead6dbc5fde9d8f288f2b77f5045d30
#
_cell.length_a   1.000
_cell.length_b   1.000
_cell.length_c   1.000
_cell.angle_alpha   90.00
_cell.angle_beta   90.00
_cell.angle_gamma   90.00
#
_symmetry.space_group_name_H-M   'P 1'
#
loop_
_entity.id
_entity.type
_entity.pdbx_description
1 polymer ?
#
loop_
_entity_poly.entity_id
_entity_poly.type
_entity_poly.pdbx_seq_one_letter_code
_entity_poly.pdbx_strand_id
1 'polypeptide(L)'
;MSASDKPPFRKRHPWFVRIAAALLVLALGFSAYIAVAVRNRLEQERLGLATIEAPAAATPIEGSSKRSGAFTAEIEFTSMAATEGQRVATEVSWDDDWFFQDPTAYNHELATTCSVLSAVANAESSYYQEGSDAPAYMENALGALGFEEISTASYQYRSEVFDEVIDFFAGTDDVVAYSVATKHVTSSTGEEKVLYLVSIRGSYGAEWLSDFNMGNAADYDMDAIDHEGFMRAADEIIEDLSTRLTEEYSENPDVQVALLFTGHSRGAATANLAASYADDMTSGLRPLTTLENIYCYTFATPEVTQFDNTGEALYNNIFNIMNPSDLVPRLPLASWGYARYGRDLWLPGYGDATFNDRYADMQAAFEENVGAECPYVPEDRAQVDAFIEKLGEQIPTQDDLVSAGGIASLIQDLAVGLDPVRVLYGHYPGVYIAWMQVIDADDLCSS
;
A
#
# COMPACT_ATOMS: atom_id res chain seq x y z
N MET A 1 57.96 36.31 -11.96
CA MET A 1 56.90 36.33 -10.96
C MET A 1 56.47 34.89 -10.72
N SER A 2 56.75 34.43 -9.51
CA SER A 2 56.67 33.03 -9.08
C SER A 2 55.23 32.50 -9.11
N ALA A 3 55.04 31.38 -9.76
CA ALA A 3 53.80 30.60 -9.65
C ALA A 3 53.63 30.12 -8.21
N SER A 4 52.54 30.46 -7.56
CA SER A 4 52.22 30.09 -6.18
C SER A 4 52.07 28.58 -6.07
N ASP A 5 53.00 27.97 -5.41
CA ASP A 5 52.99 26.55 -4.98
C ASP A 5 51.91 26.32 -3.94
N LYS A 6 50.63 26.24 -4.38
CA LYS A 6 49.53 25.78 -3.51
C LYS A 6 49.59 24.26 -3.45
N PRO A 7 49.73 23.67 -2.26
CA PRO A 7 49.73 22.23 -2.13
C PRO A 7 48.42 21.64 -2.67
N PRO A 8 48.42 20.44 -3.28
CA PRO A 8 47.24 19.82 -3.82
C PRO A 8 46.17 19.67 -2.73
N PHE A 9 44.88 19.77 -3.11
CA PHE A 9 43.72 19.75 -2.20
C PHE A 9 43.79 18.64 -1.15
N ARG A 10 44.27 17.45 -1.54
CA ARG A 10 44.46 16.26 -0.69
C ARG A 10 45.39 16.48 0.52
N LYS A 11 46.40 17.40 0.39
CA LYS A 11 47.30 17.75 1.50
C LYS A 11 46.72 18.81 2.44
N ARG A 12 45.73 19.57 1.96
CA ARG A 12 45.11 20.65 2.77
C ARG A 12 43.99 20.11 3.69
N HIS A 13 43.31 19.03 3.32
CA HIS A 13 42.17 18.50 4.05
C HIS A 13 42.26 16.99 4.31
N PRO A 14 43.23 16.52 5.13
CA PRO A 14 43.43 15.10 5.38
C PRO A 14 42.22 14.43 6.05
N TRP A 15 41.42 15.17 6.79
CA TRP A 15 40.20 14.69 7.40
C TRP A 15 39.12 14.35 6.35
N PHE A 16 39.01 15.18 5.31
CA PHE A 16 38.08 14.93 4.21
C PHE A 16 38.39 13.61 3.48
N VAL A 17 39.69 13.37 3.24
CA VAL A 17 40.13 12.10 2.63
C VAL A 17 39.82 10.90 3.54
N ARG A 18 39.94 11.08 4.86
CA ARG A 18 39.61 10.00 5.82
C ARG A 18 38.10 9.73 5.86
N ILE A 19 37.27 10.76 5.84
CA ILE A 19 35.81 10.60 5.78
C ILE A 19 35.41 9.97 4.45
N ALA A 20 35.91 10.45 3.32
CA ALA A 20 35.63 9.85 2.01
C ALA A 20 36.07 8.38 1.93
N ALA A 21 37.22 8.06 2.52
CA ALA A 21 37.69 6.67 2.61
C ALA A 21 36.80 5.80 3.53
N ALA A 22 36.32 6.34 4.64
CA ALA A 22 35.40 5.65 5.53
C ALA A 22 34.04 5.40 4.87
N LEU A 23 33.49 6.40 4.19
CA LEU A 23 32.24 6.27 3.42
C LEU A 23 32.40 5.25 2.27
N LEU A 24 33.53 5.25 1.58
CA LEU A 24 33.81 4.27 0.54
C LEU A 24 33.90 2.84 1.11
N VAL A 25 34.54 2.66 2.27
CA VAL A 25 34.62 1.35 2.95
C VAL A 25 33.23 0.89 3.39
N LEU A 26 32.41 1.80 3.92
CA LEU A 26 31.01 1.48 4.29
C LEU A 26 30.19 1.11 3.06
N ALA A 27 30.29 1.86 1.96
CA ALA A 27 29.60 1.57 0.71
C ALA A 27 30.03 0.22 0.12
N LEU A 28 31.33 -0.08 0.12
CA LEU A 28 31.86 -1.37 -0.35
C LEU A 28 31.44 -2.52 0.57
N GLY A 29 31.40 -2.28 1.89
CA GLY A 29 30.94 -3.26 2.87
C GLY A 29 29.45 -3.58 2.68
N PHE A 30 28.64 -2.56 2.48
CA PHE A 30 27.22 -2.69 2.19
C PHE A 30 26.96 -3.40 0.85
N SER A 31 27.67 -3.00 -0.21
CA SER A 31 27.55 -3.68 -1.52
C SER A 31 27.98 -5.15 -1.46
N ALA A 32 29.02 -5.48 -0.67
CA ALA A 32 29.42 -6.87 -0.48
C ALA A 32 28.38 -7.67 0.33
N TYR A 33 27.76 -7.05 1.32
CA TYR A 33 26.67 -7.65 2.10
C TYR A 33 25.47 -7.97 1.21
N ILE A 34 24.98 -6.98 0.42
CA ILE A 34 23.90 -7.18 -0.53
C ILE A 34 24.23 -8.31 -1.52
N ALA A 35 25.42 -8.30 -2.12
CA ALA A 35 25.82 -9.35 -3.07
C ALA A 35 25.83 -10.76 -2.46
N VAL A 36 26.19 -10.89 -1.17
CA VAL A 36 26.14 -12.18 -0.46
C VAL A 36 24.69 -12.57 -0.17
N ALA A 37 23.85 -11.64 0.26
CA ALA A 37 22.44 -11.87 0.55
C ALA A 37 21.67 -12.31 -0.72
N VAL A 38 21.83 -11.57 -1.82
CA VAL A 38 21.27 -11.93 -3.15
C VAL A 38 21.71 -13.33 -3.57
N ARG A 39 23.00 -13.62 -3.46
CA ARG A 39 23.50 -14.97 -3.81
C ARG A 39 22.87 -16.06 -2.94
N ASN A 40 22.74 -15.81 -1.64
CA ASN A 40 22.15 -16.78 -0.73
C ASN A 40 20.66 -17.00 -1.04
N ARG A 41 19.92 -15.93 -1.37
CA ARG A 41 18.50 -16.02 -1.76
C ARG A 41 18.35 -16.87 -3.01
N LEU A 42 19.06 -16.55 -4.10
CA LEU A 42 19.05 -17.32 -5.34
C LEU A 42 19.45 -18.80 -5.15
N GLU A 43 20.33 -19.09 -4.20
CA GLU A 43 20.70 -20.46 -3.87
C GLU A 43 19.61 -21.19 -3.08
N GLN A 44 18.89 -20.51 -2.18
CA GLN A 44 17.73 -21.04 -1.47
C GLN A 44 16.59 -21.35 -2.42
N GLU A 45 16.28 -20.46 -3.37
CA GLU A 45 15.28 -20.70 -4.42
C GLU A 45 15.65 -21.88 -5.32
N ARG A 46 16.90 -21.93 -5.77
CA ARG A 46 17.41 -23.05 -6.58
C ARG A 46 17.32 -24.40 -5.87
N LEU A 47 17.44 -24.41 -4.53
CA LEU A 47 17.35 -25.62 -3.72
C LEU A 47 15.93 -25.95 -3.26
N GLY A 48 14.93 -25.10 -3.56
CA GLY A 48 13.57 -25.22 -3.06
C GLY A 48 13.45 -25.04 -1.54
N LEU A 49 14.47 -24.42 -0.92
CA LEU A 49 14.53 -24.17 0.53
C LEU A 49 13.91 -22.83 0.95
N ALA A 50 13.40 -22.06 -0.01
CA ALA A 50 12.72 -20.79 0.24
C ALA A 50 11.30 -20.95 0.85
N THR A 51 10.86 -22.18 1.06
CA THR A 51 9.65 -22.45 1.82
C THR A 51 10.03 -22.47 3.31
N ILE A 52 9.85 -21.35 4.00
CA ILE A 52 9.75 -21.34 5.46
C ILE A 52 8.56 -22.24 5.80
N GLU A 53 8.77 -23.25 6.68
CA GLU A 53 7.62 -23.98 7.22
C GLU A 53 6.72 -22.96 7.91
N ALA A 54 5.57 -22.72 7.30
CA ALA A 54 4.58 -21.82 7.86
C ALA A 54 4.27 -22.20 9.29
N PRO A 55 4.11 -21.26 10.21
CA PRO A 55 3.40 -21.52 11.45
C PRO A 55 2.07 -22.18 11.08
N ALA A 56 1.65 -23.19 11.84
CA ALA A 56 0.37 -23.85 11.60
C ALA A 56 -0.70 -22.76 11.41
N ALA A 57 -1.55 -22.92 10.39
CA ALA A 57 -2.61 -21.98 10.10
C ALA A 57 -3.26 -21.54 11.42
N ALA A 58 -3.40 -20.22 11.64
CA ALA A 58 -3.95 -19.72 12.88
C ALA A 58 -5.29 -20.44 13.13
N THR A 59 -5.43 -21.00 14.31
CA THR A 59 -6.68 -21.68 14.66
C THR A 59 -7.77 -20.62 14.67
N PRO A 60 -8.84 -20.74 13.87
CA PRO A 60 -9.94 -19.79 13.90
C PRO A 60 -10.36 -19.56 15.35
N ILE A 61 -10.60 -18.32 15.74
CA ILE A 61 -11.04 -18.01 17.10
C ILE A 61 -12.36 -18.75 17.32
N GLU A 62 -12.36 -19.73 18.24
CA GLU A 62 -13.59 -20.40 18.66
C GLU A 62 -14.56 -19.33 19.17
N GLY A 63 -15.62 -19.09 18.42
CA GLY A 63 -16.66 -18.13 18.79
C GLY A 63 -16.86 -16.97 17.85
N SER A 64 -16.25 -16.93 16.65
CA SER A 64 -16.71 -16.04 15.58
C SER A 64 -18.13 -16.47 15.22
N SER A 65 -19.11 -15.96 15.98
CA SER A 65 -20.52 -16.11 15.61
C SER A 65 -20.70 -15.46 14.25
N LYS A 66 -21.36 -16.15 13.31
CA LYS A 66 -21.78 -15.55 12.04
C LYS A 66 -22.44 -14.21 12.35
N ARG A 67 -21.69 -13.12 12.18
CA ARG A 67 -22.24 -11.77 12.35
C ARG A 67 -22.80 -11.35 11.01
N SER A 68 -24.03 -10.90 10.98
CA SER A 68 -24.69 -10.38 9.79
C SER A 68 -25.46 -9.10 10.12
N GLY A 69 -25.78 -8.31 9.09
CA GLY A 69 -26.41 -7.02 9.22
C GLY A 69 -25.48 -5.94 9.77
N ALA A 70 -26.06 -4.93 10.44
CA ALA A 70 -25.30 -3.81 10.99
C ALA A 70 -24.79 -4.11 12.40
N PHE A 71 -23.47 -3.88 12.63
CA PHE A 71 -22.84 -4.05 13.95
C PHE A 71 -21.52 -3.27 14.01
N THR A 72 -20.92 -3.16 15.21
CA THR A 72 -19.56 -2.68 15.41
C THR A 72 -18.65 -3.80 15.89
N ALA A 73 -17.35 -3.69 15.60
CA ALA A 73 -16.33 -4.62 16.04
C ALA A 73 -15.06 -3.87 16.44
N GLU A 74 -14.40 -4.34 17.49
CA GLU A 74 -13.07 -3.86 17.86
C GLU A 74 -12.02 -4.66 17.08
N ILE A 75 -11.11 -3.95 16.43
CA ILE A 75 -10.03 -4.51 15.61
C ILE A 75 -8.69 -4.15 16.24
N GLU A 76 -7.87 -5.18 16.53
CA GLU A 76 -6.53 -5.04 17.11
C GLU A 76 -5.46 -5.19 16.02
N PHE A 77 -4.42 -4.35 16.07
CA PHE A 77 -3.27 -4.40 15.16
C PHE A 77 -2.03 -3.73 15.81
N THR A 78 -0.90 -3.67 15.10
CA THR A 78 0.25 -2.85 15.49
C THR A 78 0.31 -1.60 14.63
N SER A 79 0.73 -0.47 15.23
CA SER A 79 0.90 0.78 14.51
C SER A 79 2.36 1.11 14.30
N MET A 80 2.70 1.57 13.10
CA MET A 80 4.06 2.05 12.77
C MET A 80 4.49 3.25 13.61
N ALA A 81 3.53 4.04 14.11
CA ALA A 81 3.80 5.22 14.94
C ALA A 81 3.90 4.89 16.44
N ALA A 82 3.51 3.69 16.85
CA ALA A 82 3.60 3.24 18.24
C ALA A 82 5.00 2.69 18.56
N THR A 83 5.23 2.43 19.86
CA THR A 83 6.42 1.67 20.26
C THR A 83 6.40 0.29 19.60
N GLU A 84 7.54 -0.19 19.13
CA GLU A 84 7.66 -1.49 18.47
C GLU A 84 6.96 -2.59 19.31
N GLY A 85 6.08 -3.36 18.63
CA GLY A 85 5.27 -4.40 19.25
C GLY A 85 4.09 -3.91 20.11
N GLN A 86 3.84 -2.61 20.20
CA GLN A 86 2.67 -2.11 20.89
C GLN A 86 1.40 -2.41 20.08
N ARG A 87 0.45 -3.12 20.71
CA ARG A 87 -0.88 -3.35 20.15
C ARG A 87 -1.75 -2.14 20.35
N VAL A 88 -2.52 -1.84 19.34
CA VAL A 88 -3.54 -0.79 19.33
C VAL A 88 -4.86 -1.41 18.92
N ALA A 89 -5.97 -0.79 19.29
CA ALA A 89 -7.29 -1.26 18.91
C ALA A 89 -8.15 -0.08 18.48
N THR A 90 -9.04 -0.31 17.52
CA THR A 90 -10.03 0.68 17.11
C THR A 90 -11.36 0.01 16.80
N GLU A 91 -12.45 0.73 17.02
CA GLU A 91 -13.78 0.26 16.65
C GLU A 91 -14.07 0.57 15.17
N VAL A 92 -14.64 -0.39 14.46
CA VAL A 92 -15.13 -0.23 13.08
C VAL A 92 -16.60 -0.59 12.99
N SER A 93 -17.30 0.06 12.07
CA SER A 93 -18.66 -0.27 11.69
C SER A 93 -18.68 -1.33 10.59
N TRP A 94 -19.71 -2.12 10.55
CA TRP A 94 -20.02 -3.04 9.46
C TRP A 94 -21.51 -3.07 9.20
N ASP A 95 -21.89 -3.10 7.91
CA ASP A 95 -23.28 -3.32 7.50
C ASP A 95 -23.31 -4.13 6.19
N ASP A 96 -24.00 -5.26 6.20
CA ASP A 96 -24.16 -6.09 5.02
C ASP A 96 -24.90 -5.36 3.89
N ASP A 97 -25.77 -4.39 4.20
CA ASP A 97 -26.51 -3.58 3.22
C ASP A 97 -25.59 -2.75 2.31
N TRP A 98 -24.35 -2.47 2.69
CA TRP A 98 -23.40 -1.74 1.83
C TRP A 98 -23.16 -2.43 0.49
N PHE A 99 -23.19 -3.75 0.45
CA PHE A 99 -22.91 -4.56 -0.75
C PHE A 99 -24.13 -4.77 -1.64
N PHE A 100 -25.24 -4.11 -1.33
CA PHE A 100 -26.47 -4.05 -2.14
C PHE A 100 -26.77 -2.65 -2.65
N GLN A 101 -25.85 -1.70 -2.42
CA GLN A 101 -25.92 -0.33 -2.92
C GLN A 101 -25.10 -0.18 -4.20
N ASP A 102 -25.31 0.93 -4.90
CA ASP A 102 -24.52 1.28 -6.07
C ASP A 102 -23.04 1.46 -5.69
N PRO A 103 -22.12 0.63 -6.23
CA PRO A 103 -20.69 0.71 -5.88
C PRO A 103 -20.05 2.01 -6.33
N THR A 104 -20.66 2.77 -7.27
CA THR A 104 -20.16 4.09 -7.68
C THR A 104 -20.55 5.22 -6.71
N ALA A 105 -21.42 4.92 -5.73
CA ALA A 105 -21.74 5.83 -4.65
C ALA A 105 -20.73 5.64 -3.51
N TYR A 106 -19.97 6.70 -3.20
CA TYR A 106 -18.99 6.65 -2.12
C TYR A 106 -19.66 6.35 -0.76
N ASN A 107 -19.16 5.34 -0.06
CA ASN A 107 -19.62 4.97 1.28
C ASN A 107 -18.52 5.25 2.28
N HIS A 108 -18.69 6.27 3.10
CA HIS A 108 -17.68 6.72 4.06
C HIS A 108 -17.41 5.73 5.19
N GLU A 109 -18.46 5.06 5.71
CA GLU A 109 -18.30 4.07 6.77
C GLU A 109 -17.55 2.82 6.28
N LEU A 110 -17.87 2.34 5.08
CA LEU A 110 -17.12 1.25 4.45
C LEU A 110 -15.66 1.66 4.18
N ALA A 111 -15.43 2.89 3.67
CA ALA A 111 -14.09 3.40 3.47
C ALA A 111 -13.30 3.48 4.78
N THR A 112 -13.92 3.94 5.88
CA THR A 112 -13.30 3.98 7.21
C THR A 112 -12.90 2.59 7.68
N THR A 113 -13.78 1.60 7.52
CA THR A 113 -13.47 0.18 7.84
C THR A 113 -12.33 -0.36 6.97
N CYS A 114 -12.33 -0.06 5.67
CA CYS A 114 -11.24 -0.43 4.75
C CYS A 114 -9.90 0.20 5.14
N SER A 115 -9.88 1.44 5.68
CA SER A 115 -8.64 2.07 6.15
C SER A 115 -8.01 1.29 7.32
N VAL A 116 -8.83 0.78 8.22
CA VAL A 116 -8.37 -0.07 9.33
C VAL A 116 -7.88 -1.42 8.80
N LEU A 117 -8.63 -2.09 7.91
CA LEU A 117 -8.22 -3.38 7.33
C LEU A 117 -6.88 -3.28 6.59
N SER A 118 -6.63 -2.17 5.88
CA SER A 118 -5.34 -1.96 5.21
C SER A 118 -4.18 -1.77 6.19
N ALA A 119 -4.42 -1.14 7.36
CA ALA A 119 -3.43 -1.05 8.44
C ALA A 119 -3.16 -2.42 9.09
N VAL A 120 -4.21 -3.23 9.28
CA VAL A 120 -4.08 -4.61 9.78
C VAL A 120 -3.27 -5.47 8.82
N ALA A 121 -3.46 -5.33 7.50
CA ALA A 121 -2.67 -6.04 6.50
C ALA A 121 -1.16 -5.75 6.63
N ASN A 122 -0.80 -4.50 6.94
CA ASN A 122 0.59 -4.12 7.21
C ASN A 122 1.14 -4.75 8.51
N ALA A 123 0.30 -4.93 9.53
CA ALA A 123 0.67 -5.53 10.81
C ALA A 123 0.84 -7.05 10.74
N GLU A 124 0.14 -7.72 9.82
CA GLU A 124 0.07 -9.19 9.70
C GLU A 124 1.42 -9.85 9.50
N SER A 125 2.33 -9.22 8.75
CA SER A 125 3.66 -9.79 8.47
C SER A 125 4.46 -10.11 9.74
N SER A 126 4.22 -9.42 10.84
CA SER A 126 4.90 -9.69 12.10
C SER A 126 4.53 -11.05 12.72
N TYR A 127 3.35 -11.60 12.41
CA TYR A 127 2.94 -12.94 12.84
C TYR A 127 3.79 -14.04 12.21
N TYR A 128 4.20 -13.85 10.96
CA TYR A 128 4.95 -14.86 10.18
C TYR A 128 6.46 -14.78 10.37
N GLN A 129 6.98 -13.87 11.21
CA GLN A 129 8.40 -13.78 11.50
C GLN A 129 8.84 -14.91 12.45
N GLU A 130 10.01 -15.50 12.21
CA GLU A 130 10.55 -16.57 13.05
C GLU A 130 10.72 -16.11 14.51
N GLY A 131 10.14 -16.86 15.43
CA GLY A 131 10.19 -16.56 16.87
C GLY A 131 9.29 -15.41 17.32
N SER A 132 8.39 -14.93 16.44
CA SER A 132 7.39 -13.92 16.80
C SER A 132 6.33 -14.51 17.72
N ASP A 133 5.88 -13.70 18.68
CA ASP A 133 4.69 -13.93 19.52
C ASP A 133 3.52 -13.02 19.12
N ALA A 134 3.63 -12.35 17.97
CA ALA A 134 2.57 -11.51 17.43
C ALA A 134 1.32 -12.35 17.09
N PRO A 135 0.11 -11.83 17.32
CA PRO A 135 -1.11 -12.53 16.92
C PRO A 135 -1.32 -12.47 15.40
N ALA A 136 -2.16 -13.35 14.89
CA ALA A 136 -2.66 -13.32 13.51
C ALA A 136 -3.69 -12.19 13.37
N TYR A 137 -3.22 -10.96 13.19
CA TYR A 137 -4.05 -9.76 13.20
C TYR A 137 -5.15 -9.80 12.15
N MET A 138 -4.81 -10.17 10.90
CA MET A 138 -5.78 -10.19 9.81
C MET A 138 -6.87 -11.24 10.01
N GLU A 139 -6.51 -12.46 10.41
CA GLU A 139 -7.48 -13.51 10.69
C GLU A 139 -8.40 -13.14 11.86
N ASN A 140 -7.85 -12.49 12.90
CA ASN A 140 -8.62 -11.98 14.03
C ASN A 140 -9.59 -10.86 13.59
N ALA A 141 -9.12 -9.90 12.81
CA ALA A 141 -9.93 -8.79 12.32
C ALA A 141 -11.07 -9.27 11.42
N LEU A 142 -10.76 -10.11 10.44
CA LEU A 142 -11.76 -10.65 9.51
C LEU A 142 -12.75 -11.56 10.23
N GLY A 143 -12.27 -12.39 11.17
CA GLY A 143 -13.14 -13.19 12.03
C GLY A 143 -14.07 -12.34 12.90
N ALA A 144 -13.60 -11.21 13.45
CA ALA A 144 -14.43 -10.28 14.21
C ALA A 144 -15.52 -9.62 13.35
N LEU A 145 -15.25 -9.44 12.05
CA LEU A 145 -16.23 -8.97 11.06
C LEU A 145 -17.13 -10.08 10.49
N GLY A 146 -16.96 -11.33 10.94
CA GLY A 146 -17.78 -12.46 10.54
C GLY A 146 -17.40 -13.07 9.18
N PHE A 147 -16.18 -12.83 8.71
CA PHE A 147 -15.63 -13.50 7.54
C PHE A 147 -15.28 -14.96 7.86
N GLU A 148 -15.40 -15.80 6.86
CA GLU A 148 -15.08 -17.23 6.84
C GLU A 148 -14.02 -17.50 5.74
N GLU A 149 -13.46 -18.70 5.70
CA GLU A 149 -12.48 -19.11 4.67
C GLU A 149 -11.32 -18.12 4.48
N ILE A 150 -10.80 -17.62 5.58
CA ILE A 150 -9.76 -16.62 5.58
C ILE A 150 -8.43 -17.26 5.15
N SER A 151 -7.85 -16.75 4.05
CA SER A 151 -6.55 -17.15 3.53
C SER A 151 -5.55 -16.01 3.67
N THR A 152 -4.49 -16.25 4.43
CA THR A 152 -3.35 -15.36 4.62
C THR A 152 -2.05 -16.02 4.15
N ALA A 153 -2.16 -17.05 3.32
CA ALA A 153 -1.04 -17.91 2.92
C ALA A 153 0.11 -17.15 2.25
N SER A 154 -0.20 -16.09 1.50
CA SER A 154 0.80 -15.29 0.80
C SER A 154 1.78 -14.56 1.73
N TYR A 155 1.36 -14.24 2.96
CA TYR A 155 2.24 -13.59 3.95
C TYR A 155 3.40 -14.47 4.42
N GLN A 156 3.26 -15.80 4.33
CA GLN A 156 4.27 -16.76 4.78
C GLN A 156 5.58 -16.66 3.98
N TYR A 157 5.48 -16.25 2.74
CA TYR A 157 6.59 -16.21 1.79
C TYR A 157 7.25 -14.84 1.68
N ARG A 158 6.75 -13.81 2.42
CA ARG A 158 6.99 -12.41 2.09
C ARG A 158 7.11 -11.51 3.32
N SER A 159 7.72 -12.02 4.37
CA SER A 159 7.60 -11.41 5.70
C SER A 159 8.70 -10.40 6.07
N GLU A 160 9.74 -10.16 5.27
CA GLU A 160 10.83 -9.28 5.70
C GLU A 160 11.20 -8.19 4.69
N VAL A 161 11.35 -6.96 5.22
CA VAL A 161 11.83 -5.73 4.57
C VAL A 161 13.11 -5.93 3.75
N PHE A 162 14.03 -6.74 4.29
CA PHE A 162 15.30 -7.04 3.64
C PHE A 162 15.13 -7.93 2.41
N ASP A 163 14.14 -8.79 2.39
CA ASP A 163 13.88 -9.69 1.27
C ASP A 163 13.41 -8.90 0.06
N GLU A 164 12.55 -7.90 0.20
CA GLU A 164 12.09 -7.05 -0.92
C GLU A 164 13.24 -6.23 -1.54
N VAL A 165 14.14 -5.69 -0.72
CA VAL A 165 15.35 -5.00 -1.23
C VAL A 165 16.30 -5.98 -1.92
N ILE A 166 16.40 -7.21 -1.42
CA ILE A 166 17.24 -8.26 -2.01
C ILE A 166 16.62 -8.77 -3.29
N ASP A 167 15.31 -9.00 -3.31
CA ASP A 167 14.54 -9.44 -4.48
C ASP A 167 14.61 -8.40 -5.59
N PHE A 168 14.54 -7.12 -5.25
CA PHE A 168 14.82 -6.03 -6.18
C PHE A 168 16.19 -6.15 -6.87
N PHE A 169 17.28 -6.34 -6.09
CA PHE A 169 18.63 -6.49 -6.65
C PHE A 169 18.86 -7.85 -7.32
N ALA A 170 18.09 -8.87 -6.93
CA ALA A 170 18.15 -10.21 -7.50
C ALA A 170 17.37 -10.33 -8.81
N GLY A 171 16.45 -9.39 -9.09
CA GLY A 171 15.51 -9.50 -10.22
C GLY A 171 14.53 -10.65 -10.04
N THR A 172 14.22 -11.01 -8.79
CA THR A 172 13.20 -12.01 -8.45
C THR A 172 11.82 -11.36 -8.48
N ASP A 173 10.78 -12.17 -8.71
CA ASP A 173 9.41 -11.70 -8.92
C ASP A 173 8.93 -10.84 -7.74
N ASP A 174 8.35 -9.69 -8.08
CA ASP A 174 7.79 -8.73 -7.13
C ASP A 174 6.46 -9.25 -6.60
N VAL A 175 6.53 -9.96 -5.50
CA VAL A 175 5.44 -10.74 -4.94
C VAL A 175 4.76 -9.96 -3.83
N VAL A 176 3.43 -9.81 -3.87
CA VAL A 176 2.66 -9.06 -2.87
C VAL A 176 2.00 -9.98 -1.84
N ALA A 177 1.98 -9.58 -0.57
CA ALA A 177 1.22 -10.27 0.47
C ALA A 177 -0.22 -9.73 0.50
N TYR A 178 -1.19 -10.64 0.51
CA TYR A 178 -2.61 -10.29 0.58
C TYR A 178 -3.41 -11.36 1.33
N SER A 179 -4.56 -10.96 1.81
CA SER A 179 -5.56 -11.88 2.35
C SER A 179 -6.78 -11.93 1.45
N VAL A 180 -7.35 -13.13 1.33
CA VAL A 180 -8.68 -13.34 0.71
C VAL A 180 -9.57 -13.98 1.75
N ALA A 181 -10.78 -13.45 1.94
CA ALA A 181 -11.76 -14.01 2.85
C ALA A 181 -13.16 -13.90 2.28
N THR A 182 -14.05 -14.83 2.64
CA THR A 182 -15.44 -14.85 2.20
C THR A 182 -16.38 -14.49 3.34
N LYS A 183 -17.52 -13.87 3.01
CA LYS A 183 -18.60 -13.61 3.94
C LYS A 183 -19.94 -13.70 3.23
N HIS A 184 -20.87 -14.48 3.80
CA HIS A 184 -22.26 -14.40 3.36
C HIS A 184 -22.89 -13.12 3.91
N VAL A 185 -23.29 -12.23 3.01
CA VAL A 185 -23.96 -10.97 3.34
C VAL A 185 -25.43 -11.06 2.92
N THR A 186 -26.30 -10.55 3.79
CA THR A 186 -27.75 -10.56 3.54
C THR A 186 -28.30 -9.16 3.74
N SER A 187 -28.93 -8.61 2.69
CA SER A 187 -29.56 -7.31 2.77
C SER A 187 -30.74 -7.29 3.74
N SER A 188 -31.11 -6.08 4.17
CA SER A 188 -32.35 -5.86 4.94
C SER A 188 -33.62 -6.25 4.20
N THR A 189 -33.56 -6.41 2.86
CA THR A 189 -34.66 -6.91 2.00
C THR A 189 -34.62 -8.43 1.82
N GLY A 190 -33.60 -9.13 2.31
CA GLY A 190 -33.44 -10.57 2.23
C GLY A 190 -32.74 -11.08 0.97
N GLU A 191 -32.07 -10.22 0.21
CA GLU A 191 -31.19 -10.61 -0.87
C GLU A 191 -29.87 -11.12 -0.31
N GLU A 192 -29.27 -12.12 -0.93
CA GLU A 192 -28.05 -12.76 -0.45
C GLU A 192 -26.93 -12.65 -1.50
N LYS A 193 -25.71 -12.40 -1.02
CA LYS A 193 -24.47 -12.44 -1.83
C LYS A 193 -23.34 -13.14 -1.05
N VAL A 194 -22.36 -13.66 -1.77
CA VAL A 194 -21.06 -14.05 -1.21
C VAL A 194 -20.08 -12.93 -1.51
N LEU A 195 -19.61 -12.28 -0.46
CA LEU A 195 -18.60 -11.23 -0.55
C LEU A 195 -17.20 -11.86 -0.46
N TYR A 196 -16.35 -11.58 -1.43
CA TYR A 196 -14.92 -11.85 -1.41
C TYR A 196 -14.20 -10.55 -1.10
N LEU A 197 -13.51 -10.48 0.03
CA LEU A 197 -12.66 -9.36 0.41
C LEU A 197 -11.21 -9.71 0.09
N VAL A 198 -10.52 -8.78 -0.58
CA VAL A 198 -9.08 -8.83 -0.83
C VAL A 198 -8.43 -7.65 -0.15
N SER A 199 -7.68 -7.89 0.93
CA SER A 199 -6.92 -6.86 1.64
C SER A 199 -5.44 -7.05 1.36
N ILE A 200 -4.80 -6.02 0.80
CA ILE A 200 -3.45 -6.11 0.23
C ILE A 200 -2.49 -5.31 1.10
N ARG A 201 -1.38 -5.96 1.48
CA ARG A 201 -0.32 -5.34 2.28
C ARG A 201 0.42 -4.28 1.47
N GLY A 202 0.66 -3.14 2.09
CA GLY A 202 1.62 -2.14 1.61
C GLY A 202 3.04 -2.47 2.04
N SER A 203 3.99 -1.60 1.67
CA SER A 203 5.37 -1.67 2.12
C SER A 203 5.49 -1.28 3.59
N TYR A 204 6.41 -1.89 4.32
CA TYR A 204 6.61 -1.64 5.75
C TYR A 204 7.83 -0.74 6.00
N GLY A 205 7.65 0.35 6.73
CA GLY A 205 8.76 1.18 7.24
C GLY A 205 9.63 1.83 6.17
N ALA A 206 10.92 1.55 6.18
CA ALA A 206 11.92 2.16 5.29
C ALA A 206 11.91 1.63 3.85
N GLU A 207 11.07 0.66 3.54
CA GLU A 207 10.95 0.04 2.21
C GLU A 207 10.45 1.02 1.15
N TRP A 208 9.69 2.03 1.54
CA TRP A 208 9.11 3.00 0.63
C TRP A 208 10.15 3.69 -0.29
N LEU A 209 11.42 3.78 0.15
CA LEU A 209 12.51 4.27 -0.70
C LEU A 209 12.88 3.30 -1.83
N SER A 210 12.58 2.00 -1.67
CA SER A 210 12.76 0.99 -2.73
C SER A 210 11.58 0.94 -3.70
N ASP A 211 10.38 1.37 -3.26
CA ASP A 211 9.18 1.44 -4.11
C ASP A 211 9.29 2.51 -5.21
N PHE A 212 10.28 3.41 -5.13
CA PHE A 212 10.69 4.25 -6.26
C PHE A 212 11.34 3.46 -7.40
N ASN A 213 11.47 2.14 -7.24
CA ASN A 213 11.93 1.30 -8.32
C ASN A 213 10.86 1.16 -9.40
N MET A 214 11.01 1.95 -10.41
CA MET A 214 10.17 1.92 -11.62
C MET A 214 10.64 0.85 -12.62
N GLY A 215 11.14 -0.30 -12.11
CA GLY A 215 11.65 -1.39 -12.94
C GLY A 215 12.99 -1.10 -13.60
N ASN A 216 13.68 -2.15 -14.05
CA ASN A 216 14.88 -2.01 -14.86
C ASN A 216 14.45 -1.67 -16.30
N ALA A 217 14.95 -0.58 -16.85
CA ALA A 217 14.71 -0.20 -18.26
C ALA A 217 15.08 -1.29 -19.30
N ALA A 218 15.74 -2.36 -18.88
CA ALA A 218 16.11 -3.50 -19.70
C ALA A 218 15.00 -4.58 -19.82
N ASP A 219 14.04 -4.59 -18.91
CA ASP A 219 12.96 -5.59 -18.83
C ASP A 219 11.58 -4.98 -19.21
N TYR A 220 11.53 -3.70 -19.59
CA TYR A 220 10.28 -3.07 -20.02
C TYR A 220 9.80 -3.66 -21.34
N ASP A 221 8.64 -4.27 -21.32
CA ASP A 221 7.81 -4.36 -22.51
C ASP A 221 7.35 -2.92 -22.84
N MET A 222 7.88 -2.35 -23.91
CA MET A 222 7.59 -0.97 -24.36
C MET A 222 6.10 -0.72 -24.64
N ASP A 223 5.28 -1.77 -24.58
CA ASP A 223 3.84 -1.73 -24.76
C ASP A 223 3.07 -1.82 -23.41
N ALA A 224 3.75 -1.97 -22.25
CA ALA A 224 3.11 -1.99 -20.94
C ALA A 224 2.68 -0.57 -20.54
N ILE A 225 1.38 -0.40 -20.30
CA ILE A 225 0.75 0.86 -19.91
C ILE A 225 0.76 1.01 -18.38
N ASP A 226 0.68 -0.11 -17.66
CA ASP A 226 0.64 -0.15 -16.22
C ASP A 226 2.04 -0.35 -15.61
N HIS A 227 2.23 0.13 -14.38
CA HIS A 227 3.49 -0.02 -13.66
C HIS A 227 3.78 -1.50 -13.38
N GLU A 228 4.86 -2.05 -13.93
CA GLU A 228 5.13 -3.48 -14.00
C GLU A 228 5.09 -4.19 -12.64
N GLY A 229 5.67 -3.60 -11.59
CA GLY A 229 5.70 -4.20 -10.26
C GLY A 229 4.30 -4.37 -9.65
N PHE A 230 3.39 -3.41 -9.88
CA PHE A 230 2.01 -3.51 -9.39
C PHE A 230 1.16 -4.41 -10.27
N MET A 231 1.41 -4.40 -11.59
CA MET A 231 0.70 -5.22 -12.58
C MET A 231 0.84 -6.72 -12.26
N ARG A 232 2.06 -7.22 -12.06
CA ARG A 232 2.30 -8.63 -11.74
C ARG A 232 1.58 -9.07 -10.46
N ALA A 233 1.59 -8.22 -9.44
CA ALA A 233 0.90 -8.49 -8.20
C ALA A 233 -0.63 -8.51 -8.38
N ALA A 234 -1.17 -7.59 -9.19
CA ALA A 234 -2.59 -7.57 -9.53
C ALA A 234 -3.01 -8.80 -10.34
N ASP A 235 -2.21 -9.22 -11.32
CA ASP A 235 -2.43 -10.43 -12.12
C ASP A 235 -2.52 -11.68 -11.24
N GLU A 236 -1.61 -11.83 -10.26
CA GLU A 236 -1.61 -12.95 -9.32
C GLU A 236 -2.92 -13.00 -8.51
N ILE A 237 -3.38 -11.85 -8.01
CA ILE A 237 -4.63 -11.73 -7.25
C ILE A 237 -5.83 -12.11 -8.14
N ILE A 238 -5.88 -11.63 -9.37
CA ILE A 238 -6.95 -11.94 -10.32
C ILE A 238 -6.97 -13.43 -10.68
N GLU A 239 -5.79 -14.06 -10.82
CA GLU A 239 -5.70 -15.51 -11.08
C GLU A 239 -6.20 -16.33 -9.87
N ASP A 240 -5.82 -15.96 -8.64
CA ASP A 240 -6.32 -16.60 -7.41
C ASP A 240 -7.85 -16.43 -7.29
N LEU A 241 -8.37 -15.22 -7.46
CA LEU A 241 -9.81 -14.97 -7.46
C LEU A 241 -10.54 -15.76 -8.56
N SER A 242 -10.00 -15.80 -9.78
CA SER A 242 -10.59 -16.56 -10.89
C SER A 242 -10.71 -18.04 -10.56
N THR A 243 -9.71 -18.59 -9.87
CA THR A 243 -9.72 -20.00 -9.44
C THR A 243 -10.80 -20.23 -8.38
N ARG A 244 -10.85 -19.42 -7.32
CA ARG A 244 -11.83 -19.54 -6.24
C ARG A 244 -13.27 -19.35 -6.75
N LEU A 245 -13.49 -18.34 -7.59
CA LEU A 245 -14.82 -18.08 -8.15
C LEU A 245 -15.27 -19.15 -9.15
N THR A 246 -14.34 -19.80 -9.84
CA THR A 246 -14.67 -20.96 -10.69
C THR A 246 -15.19 -22.14 -9.84
N GLU A 247 -14.59 -22.37 -8.66
CA GLU A 247 -15.08 -23.37 -7.71
C GLU A 247 -16.43 -22.97 -7.15
N GLU A 248 -16.59 -21.74 -6.67
CA GLU A 248 -17.87 -21.23 -6.14
C GLU A 248 -19.02 -21.34 -7.15
N TYR A 249 -18.85 -20.86 -8.37
CA TYR A 249 -19.88 -20.96 -9.42
C TYR A 249 -20.14 -22.40 -9.88
N SER A 250 -19.17 -23.31 -9.71
CA SER A 250 -19.37 -24.74 -9.99
C SER A 250 -20.27 -25.40 -8.94
N GLU A 251 -20.15 -24.99 -7.68
CA GLU A 251 -20.96 -25.50 -6.59
C GLU A 251 -22.32 -24.80 -6.50
N ASN A 252 -22.35 -23.50 -6.73
CA ASN A 252 -23.51 -22.63 -6.62
C ASN A 252 -23.68 -21.77 -7.89
N PRO A 253 -24.25 -22.31 -8.99
CA PRO A 253 -24.31 -21.61 -10.27
C PRO A 253 -25.11 -20.31 -10.27
N ASP A 254 -26.03 -20.14 -9.33
CA ASP A 254 -26.91 -18.97 -9.21
C ASP A 254 -26.44 -17.99 -8.13
N VAL A 255 -25.26 -18.22 -7.51
CA VAL A 255 -24.73 -17.32 -6.48
C VAL A 255 -24.43 -15.95 -7.04
N GLN A 256 -24.78 -14.91 -6.29
CA GLN A 256 -24.34 -13.56 -6.55
C GLN A 256 -23.07 -13.29 -5.75
N VAL A 257 -22.01 -12.88 -6.42
CA VAL A 257 -20.72 -12.59 -5.82
C VAL A 257 -20.46 -11.09 -5.82
N ALA A 258 -20.04 -10.54 -4.69
CA ALA A 258 -19.47 -9.21 -4.58
C ALA A 258 -17.97 -9.29 -4.29
N LEU A 259 -17.20 -8.35 -4.82
CA LEU A 259 -15.76 -8.21 -4.61
C LEU A 259 -15.49 -6.89 -3.88
N LEU A 260 -14.63 -6.93 -2.85
CA LEU A 260 -14.12 -5.75 -2.15
C LEU A 260 -12.61 -5.78 -2.15
N PHE A 261 -11.99 -4.78 -2.78
CA PHE A 261 -10.54 -4.58 -2.79
C PHE A 261 -10.16 -3.43 -1.86
N THR A 262 -9.10 -3.62 -1.06
CA THR A 262 -8.56 -2.55 -0.23
C THR A 262 -7.06 -2.72 -0.01
N GLY A 263 -6.38 -1.61 0.23
CA GLY A 263 -4.95 -1.58 0.52
C GLY A 263 -4.47 -0.17 0.83
N HIS A 264 -3.25 -0.09 1.34
CA HIS A 264 -2.56 1.16 1.64
C HIS A 264 -1.21 1.18 0.92
N SER A 265 -0.78 2.35 0.41
CA SER A 265 0.53 2.52 -0.23
C SER A 265 0.67 1.61 -1.46
N ARG A 266 1.73 0.81 -1.56
CA ARG A 266 1.91 -0.22 -2.58
C ARG A 266 0.72 -1.18 -2.66
N GLY A 267 0.17 -1.58 -1.52
CA GLY A 267 -1.05 -2.41 -1.49
C GLY A 267 -2.25 -1.70 -2.11
N ALA A 268 -2.34 -0.38 -1.98
CA ALA A 268 -3.35 0.44 -2.65
C ALA A 268 -3.16 0.47 -4.17
N ALA A 269 -1.92 0.60 -4.64
CA ALA A 269 -1.61 0.54 -6.06
C ALA A 269 -2.03 -0.81 -6.68
N THR A 270 -1.68 -1.91 -6.01
CA THR A 270 -2.08 -3.25 -6.43
C THR A 270 -3.59 -3.44 -6.38
N ALA A 271 -4.28 -2.93 -5.34
CA ALA A 271 -5.74 -2.99 -5.22
C ALA A 271 -6.45 -2.19 -6.32
N ASN A 272 -5.90 -1.01 -6.66
CA ASN A 272 -6.39 -0.17 -7.74
C ASN A 272 -6.33 -0.90 -9.09
N LEU A 273 -5.19 -1.52 -9.42
CA LEU A 273 -5.04 -2.32 -10.66
C LEU A 273 -5.90 -3.59 -10.63
N ALA A 274 -5.93 -4.33 -9.53
CA ALA A 274 -6.75 -5.55 -9.45
C ALA A 274 -8.23 -5.25 -9.62
N ALA A 275 -8.73 -4.15 -9.06
CA ALA A 275 -10.12 -3.70 -9.24
C ALA A 275 -10.38 -3.27 -10.69
N SER A 276 -9.48 -2.51 -11.33
CA SER A 276 -9.64 -2.11 -12.74
C SER A 276 -9.64 -3.32 -13.67
N TYR A 277 -8.81 -4.34 -13.43
CA TYR A 277 -8.82 -5.58 -14.19
C TYR A 277 -10.12 -6.37 -14.00
N ALA A 278 -10.66 -6.41 -12.77
CA ALA A 278 -11.96 -7.00 -12.51
C ALA A 278 -13.09 -6.24 -13.26
N ASP A 279 -13.04 -4.90 -13.31
CA ASP A 279 -13.96 -4.07 -14.05
C ASP A 279 -13.88 -4.34 -15.57
N ASP A 280 -12.68 -4.41 -16.14
CA ASP A 280 -12.46 -4.72 -17.55
C ASP A 280 -13.00 -6.11 -17.92
N MET A 281 -12.86 -7.09 -17.01
CA MET A 281 -13.36 -8.44 -17.23
C MET A 281 -14.89 -8.53 -17.26
N THR A 282 -15.64 -7.54 -16.74
CA THR A 282 -17.10 -7.56 -16.72
C THR A 282 -17.73 -7.65 -18.11
N SER A 283 -17.04 -7.12 -19.12
CA SER A 283 -17.45 -7.21 -20.53
C SER A 283 -16.93 -8.46 -21.26
N GLY A 284 -16.11 -9.27 -20.58
CA GLY A 284 -15.43 -10.44 -21.15
C GLY A 284 -16.28 -11.71 -21.20
N LEU A 285 -15.65 -12.79 -21.67
CA LEU A 285 -16.30 -14.10 -21.77
C LEU A 285 -16.42 -14.82 -20.41
N ARG A 286 -15.61 -14.44 -19.43
CA ARG A 286 -15.54 -15.02 -18.08
C ARG A 286 -15.34 -13.91 -17.07
N PRO A 287 -16.37 -13.10 -16.80
CA PRO A 287 -16.28 -12.08 -15.76
C PRO A 287 -16.12 -12.75 -14.38
N LEU A 288 -15.40 -12.08 -13.49
CA LEU A 288 -15.34 -12.49 -12.08
C LEU A 288 -16.70 -12.31 -11.41
N THR A 289 -17.33 -11.16 -11.68
CA THR A 289 -18.68 -10.79 -11.27
C THR A 289 -19.19 -9.68 -12.20
N THR A 290 -20.30 -9.03 -11.85
CA THR A 290 -20.84 -7.89 -12.58
C THR A 290 -20.36 -6.55 -11.99
N LEU A 291 -20.32 -5.49 -12.76
CA LEU A 291 -19.77 -4.18 -12.36
C LEU A 291 -20.44 -3.63 -11.07
N GLU A 292 -21.74 -3.84 -10.93
CA GLU A 292 -22.52 -3.43 -9.75
C GLU A 292 -22.17 -4.20 -8.45
N ASN A 293 -21.22 -5.11 -8.52
CA ASN A 293 -20.77 -5.93 -7.41
C ASN A 293 -19.26 -5.79 -7.14
N ILE A 294 -18.58 -4.78 -7.71
CA ILE A 294 -17.16 -4.54 -7.50
C ILE A 294 -16.99 -3.23 -6.72
N TYR A 295 -16.35 -3.31 -5.57
CA TYR A 295 -16.07 -2.23 -4.64
C TYR A 295 -14.57 -2.09 -4.42
N CYS A 296 -14.03 -0.88 -4.43
CA CYS A 296 -12.62 -0.66 -4.17
C CYS A 296 -12.38 0.64 -3.39
N TYR A 297 -11.68 0.53 -2.26
CA TYR A 297 -11.28 1.66 -1.42
C TYR A 297 -9.80 1.55 -1.10
N THR A 298 -9.01 2.51 -1.56
CA THR A 298 -7.57 2.51 -1.44
C THR A 298 -7.06 3.76 -0.74
N PHE A 299 -5.92 3.65 -0.06
CA PHE A 299 -5.37 4.72 0.78
C PHE A 299 -3.91 4.97 0.43
N ALA A 300 -3.52 6.24 0.36
CA ALA A 300 -2.15 6.62 -0.04
C ALA A 300 -1.71 6.02 -1.38
N THR A 301 -2.61 5.96 -2.33
CA THR A 301 -2.44 5.24 -3.60
C THR A 301 -1.43 5.94 -4.51
N PRO A 302 -0.30 5.31 -4.89
CA PRO A 302 0.58 5.78 -5.95
C PRO A 302 -0.16 5.93 -7.28
N GLU A 303 0.41 6.64 -8.24
CA GLU A 303 -0.05 6.58 -9.61
C GLU A 303 0.43 5.29 -10.28
N VAL A 304 -0.45 4.58 -10.99
CA VAL A 304 -0.23 3.17 -11.37
C VAL A 304 -0.24 2.91 -12.87
N THR A 305 -0.79 3.82 -13.67
CA THR A 305 -1.01 3.58 -15.10
C THR A 305 -0.69 4.82 -15.93
N GLN A 306 -0.24 4.62 -17.16
CA GLN A 306 -0.16 5.67 -18.18
C GLN A 306 -1.35 5.66 -19.14
N PHE A 307 -2.37 4.86 -18.84
CA PHE A 307 -3.62 4.87 -19.58
C PHE A 307 -4.44 6.12 -19.22
N ASP A 308 -4.83 6.87 -20.23
CA ASP A 308 -5.74 8.02 -20.03
C ASP A 308 -7.16 7.49 -19.79
N ASN A 309 -7.51 7.32 -18.51
CA ASN A 309 -8.82 6.86 -18.06
C ASN A 309 -9.69 8.01 -17.50
N THR A 310 -9.30 9.24 -17.76
CA THR A 310 -10.01 10.43 -17.26
C THR A 310 -11.45 10.43 -17.73
N GLY A 311 -12.39 10.33 -16.76
CA GLY A 311 -13.82 10.33 -17.01
C GLY A 311 -14.40 9.01 -17.54
N GLU A 312 -13.63 7.93 -17.54
CA GLU A 312 -14.13 6.58 -17.84
C GLU A 312 -15.05 6.10 -16.72
N ALA A 313 -16.36 5.99 -17.02
CA ALA A 313 -17.35 5.59 -16.04
C ALA A 313 -17.19 4.15 -15.53
N LEU A 314 -16.43 3.33 -16.25
CA LEU A 314 -16.16 1.92 -15.92
C LEU A 314 -15.54 1.78 -14.54
N TYR A 315 -14.63 2.72 -14.15
CA TYR A 315 -13.86 2.65 -12.92
C TYR A 315 -14.39 3.54 -11.79
N ASN A 316 -15.61 4.06 -11.89
CA ASN A 316 -16.20 4.97 -10.89
C ASN A 316 -16.46 4.34 -9.52
N ASN A 317 -16.36 3.01 -9.41
CA ASN A 317 -16.46 2.21 -8.18
C ASN A 317 -15.12 2.12 -7.42
N ILE A 318 -14.04 2.68 -7.96
CA ILE A 318 -12.72 2.74 -7.34
C ILE A 318 -12.54 4.11 -6.70
N PHE A 319 -12.32 4.15 -5.38
CA PHE A 319 -12.10 5.38 -4.62
C PHE A 319 -10.70 5.39 -4.02
N ASN A 320 -9.90 6.38 -4.43
CA ASN A 320 -8.54 6.58 -3.93
C ASN A 320 -8.55 7.71 -2.91
N ILE A 321 -8.32 7.40 -1.64
CA ILE A 321 -8.30 8.36 -0.54
C ILE A 321 -6.84 8.77 -0.26
N MET A 322 -6.54 10.06 -0.36
CA MET A 322 -5.17 10.58 -0.33
C MET A 322 -5.01 11.75 0.62
N ASN A 323 -3.86 11.78 1.32
CA ASN A 323 -3.47 12.92 2.16
C ASN A 323 -2.63 13.91 1.34
N PRO A 324 -2.99 15.20 1.28
CA PRO A 324 -2.23 16.21 0.53
C PRO A 324 -0.77 16.39 0.98
N SER A 325 -0.44 16.01 2.23
CA SER A 325 0.93 16.09 2.77
C SER A 325 1.70 14.78 2.62
N ASP A 326 1.09 13.76 2.00
CA ASP A 326 1.74 12.49 1.69
C ASP A 326 2.43 12.57 0.33
N LEU A 327 3.70 12.16 0.27
CA LEU A 327 4.48 12.15 -0.96
C LEU A 327 4.10 10.98 -1.88
N VAL A 328 3.74 9.83 -1.32
CA VAL A 328 3.52 8.59 -2.08
C VAL A 328 2.44 8.72 -3.15
N PRO A 329 1.25 9.30 -2.88
CA PRO A 329 0.23 9.50 -3.91
C PRO A 329 0.63 10.45 -5.05
N ARG A 330 1.75 11.14 -4.92
CA ARG A 330 2.24 12.10 -5.92
C ARG A 330 3.26 11.47 -6.86
N LEU A 331 3.51 10.17 -6.73
CA LEU A 331 4.53 9.42 -7.46
C LEU A 331 3.95 8.11 -8.02
N PRO A 332 4.45 7.66 -9.18
CA PRO A 332 5.23 8.41 -10.18
C PRO A 332 4.56 9.73 -10.57
N LEU A 333 5.29 10.67 -11.20
CA LEU A 333 4.72 12.00 -11.47
C LEU A 333 3.62 11.95 -12.54
N ALA A 334 2.51 12.64 -12.30
CA ALA A 334 1.47 12.88 -13.31
C ALA A 334 2.03 13.57 -14.56
N SER A 335 3.09 14.40 -14.41
CA SER A 335 3.78 15.03 -15.55
C SER A 335 4.51 14.02 -16.46
N TRP A 336 4.74 12.80 -16.00
CA TRP A 336 5.25 11.68 -16.81
C TRP A 336 4.14 10.87 -17.49
N GLY A 337 2.88 11.29 -17.34
CA GLY A 337 1.70 10.64 -17.92
C GLY A 337 1.06 9.58 -17.03
N TYR A 338 1.51 9.45 -15.77
CA TYR A 338 0.90 8.50 -14.84
C TYR A 338 -0.40 9.04 -14.25
N ALA A 339 -1.31 8.13 -13.91
CA ALA A 339 -2.60 8.36 -13.28
C ALA A 339 -3.02 7.15 -12.44
N ARG A 340 -4.18 7.23 -11.82
CA ARG A 340 -4.87 6.13 -11.13
C ARG A 340 -6.18 5.81 -11.82
N TYR A 341 -6.65 4.58 -11.70
CA TYR A 341 -8.02 4.25 -12.08
C TYR A 341 -8.99 4.77 -11.00
N GLY A 342 -10.17 5.22 -11.44
CA GLY A 342 -11.24 5.62 -10.56
C GLY A 342 -11.24 7.08 -10.15
N ARG A 343 -11.65 7.35 -8.92
CA ARG A 343 -11.94 8.68 -8.39
C ARG A 343 -10.98 9.03 -7.27
N ASP A 344 -10.27 10.13 -7.44
CA ASP A 344 -9.35 10.68 -6.44
C ASP A 344 -10.11 11.54 -5.44
N LEU A 345 -10.01 11.17 -4.16
CA LEU A 345 -10.60 11.87 -3.02
C LEU A 345 -9.49 12.31 -2.07
N TRP A 346 -9.40 13.61 -1.84
CA TRP A 346 -8.38 14.18 -0.97
C TRP A 346 -8.92 14.48 0.41
N LEU A 347 -8.18 14.04 1.44
CA LEU A 347 -8.39 14.46 2.82
C LEU A 347 -8.21 15.98 2.96
N PRO A 348 -8.80 16.60 3.99
CA PRO A 348 -8.63 18.03 4.22
C PRO A 348 -7.16 18.44 4.26
N GLY A 349 -6.79 19.45 3.49
CA GLY A 349 -5.43 19.94 3.36
C GLY A 349 -5.13 21.12 4.28
N TYR A 350 -3.85 21.24 4.72
CA TYR A 350 -3.42 22.39 5.53
C TYR A 350 -3.77 23.71 4.87
N GLY A 351 -4.50 24.55 5.62
CA GLY A 351 -5.00 25.84 5.17
C GLY A 351 -6.46 25.83 4.70
N ASP A 352 -7.06 24.67 4.48
CA ASP A 352 -8.48 24.55 4.15
C ASP A 352 -9.35 24.78 5.40
N ALA A 353 -10.59 25.25 5.22
CA ALA A 353 -11.50 25.51 6.34
C ALA A 353 -11.79 24.22 7.11
N THR A 354 -12.14 23.14 6.42
CA THR A 354 -12.44 21.83 7.00
C THR A 354 -11.24 21.29 7.77
N PHE A 355 -10.00 21.49 7.24
CA PHE A 355 -8.79 21.10 7.97
C PHE A 355 -8.72 21.77 9.34
N ASN A 356 -8.92 23.09 9.39
CA ASN A 356 -8.83 23.85 10.65
C ASN A 356 -9.91 23.42 11.68
N ASP A 357 -11.07 23.01 11.20
CA ASP A 357 -12.19 22.59 12.04
C ASP A 357 -12.02 21.16 12.57
N ARG A 358 -11.34 20.28 11.85
CA ARG A 358 -11.25 18.83 12.14
C ARG A 358 -9.88 18.35 12.62
N TYR A 359 -8.82 19.15 12.44
CA TYR A 359 -7.45 18.71 12.73
C TYR A 359 -7.21 18.32 14.19
N ALA A 360 -7.77 19.09 15.14
CA ALA A 360 -7.64 18.76 16.57
C ALA A 360 -8.36 17.46 16.93
N ASP A 361 -9.51 17.17 16.30
CA ASP A 361 -10.25 15.94 16.50
C ASP A 361 -9.48 14.75 15.89
N MET A 362 -8.86 14.94 14.72
CA MET A 362 -7.98 13.94 14.09
C MET A 362 -6.79 13.59 14.98
N GLN A 363 -6.12 14.59 15.57
CA GLN A 363 -5.01 14.34 16.50
C GLN A 363 -5.47 13.54 17.72
N ALA A 364 -6.63 13.89 18.28
CA ALA A 364 -7.21 13.18 19.42
C ALA A 364 -7.59 11.72 19.06
N ALA A 365 -8.20 11.50 17.89
CA ALA A 365 -8.51 10.17 17.39
C ALA A 365 -7.25 9.33 17.15
N PHE A 366 -6.19 9.95 16.59
CA PHE A 366 -4.90 9.27 16.43
C PHE A 366 -4.32 8.86 17.79
N GLU A 367 -4.29 9.77 18.78
CA GLU A 367 -3.78 9.47 20.12
C GLU A 367 -4.61 8.37 20.82
N GLU A 368 -5.93 8.37 20.64
CA GLU A 368 -6.82 7.32 21.16
C GLU A 368 -6.50 5.96 20.52
N ASN A 369 -6.37 5.91 19.19
CA ASN A 369 -6.12 4.68 18.45
C ASN A 369 -4.70 4.12 18.66
N VAL A 370 -3.69 4.98 18.81
CA VAL A 370 -2.27 4.58 18.77
C VAL A 370 -1.62 4.62 20.15
N GLY A 371 -2.20 5.40 21.07
CA GLY A 371 -1.64 5.62 22.41
C GLY A 371 -0.35 6.46 22.41
N ALA A 372 -0.12 7.25 21.34
CA ALA A 372 1.02 8.12 21.17
C ALA A 372 0.59 9.44 20.51
N GLU A 373 1.33 10.52 20.77
CA GLU A 373 1.11 11.81 20.10
C GLU A 373 1.21 11.66 18.59
N CYS A 374 0.31 12.30 17.84
CA CYS A 374 0.30 12.26 16.39
C CYS A 374 1.56 12.95 15.81
N PRO A 375 2.45 12.23 15.10
CA PRO A 375 3.68 12.80 14.58
C PRO A 375 3.48 13.61 13.30
N TYR A 376 2.27 13.59 12.73
CA TYR A 376 1.94 14.23 11.48
C TYR A 376 2.09 15.76 11.56
N VAL A 377 2.78 16.33 10.59
CA VAL A 377 3.04 17.77 10.50
C VAL A 377 2.44 18.30 9.19
N PRO A 378 1.24 18.88 9.24
CA PRO A 378 0.49 19.25 8.04
C PRO A 378 1.17 20.34 7.19
N GLU A 379 2.01 21.21 7.79
CA GLU A 379 2.79 22.21 7.08
C GLU A 379 3.80 21.61 6.09
N ASP A 380 4.11 20.32 6.22
CA ASP A 380 4.99 19.61 5.30
C ASP A 380 4.43 19.48 3.89
N ARG A 381 3.12 19.68 3.70
CA ARG A 381 2.50 19.83 2.37
C ARG A 381 3.29 20.78 1.47
N ALA A 382 3.70 21.93 1.98
CA ALA A 382 4.47 22.91 1.18
C ALA A 382 5.84 22.37 0.76
N GLN A 383 6.47 21.53 1.57
CA GLN A 383 7.75 20.87 1.23
C GLN A 383 7.54 19.77 0.18
N VAL A 384 6.47 18.98 0.32
CA VAL A 384 6.09 17.96 -0.67
C VAL A 384 5.79 18.60 -2.00
N ASP A 385 4.98 19.67 -2.04
CA ASP A 385 4.63 20.38 -3.27
C ASP A 385 5.89 20.94 -3.96
N ALA A 386 6.78 21.60 -3.21
CA ALA A 386 8.03 22.13 -3.74
C ALA A 386 8.98 21.04 -4.24
N PHE A 387 9.00 19.88 -3.57
CA PHE A 387 9.79 18.72 -4.01
C PHE A 387 9.27 18.15 -5.33
N ILE A 388 7.95 17.95 -5.46
CA ILE A 388 7.31 17.43 -6.67
C ILE A 388 7.53 18.39 -7.86
N GLU A 389 7.36 19.70 -7.67
CA GLU A 389 7.63 20.71 -8.69
C GLU A 389 9.08 20.64 -9.16
N LYS A 390 10.03 20.63 -8.22
CA LYS A 390 11.46 20.55 -8.51
C LYS A 390 11.83 19.25 -9.23
N LEU A 391 11.25 18.12 -8.79
CA LEU A 391 11.48 16.83 -9.41
C LEU A 391 11.02 16.81 -10.87
N GLY A 392 9.83 17.34 -11.16
CA GLY A 392 9.31 17.47 -12.53
C GLY A 392 10.13 18.41 -13.42
N GLU A 393 10.76 19.46 -12.86
CA GLU A 393 11.66 20.34 -13.60
C GLU A 393 13.01 19.69 -13.93
N GLN A 394 13.56 18.90 -13.00
CA GLN A 394 14.89 18.28 -13.14
C GLN A 394 14.86 16.96 -13.89
N ILE A 395 13.77 16.22 -13.77
CA ILE A 395 13.52 14.91 -14.38
C ILE A 395 12.19 15.01 -15.14
N PRO A 396 12.20 15.59 -16.35
CA PRO A 396 10.96 15.86 -17.09
C PRO A 396 10.26 14.60 -17.60
N THR A 397 10.97 13.49 -17.74
CA THR A 397 10.41 12.21 -18.23
C THR A 397 10.90 11.04 -17.39
N GLN A 398 10.16 9.93 -17.44
CA GLN A 398 10.55 8.68 -16.77
C GLN A 398 11.91 8.15 -17.30
N ASP A 399 12.19 8.29 -18.60
CA ASP A 399 13.47 7.89 -19.19
C ASP A 399 14.67 8.66 -18.59
N ASP A 400 14.45 9.94 -18.24
CA ASP A 400 15.48 10.75 -17.57
C ASP A 400 15.76 10.22 -16.17
N LEU A 401 14.77 9.70 -15.45
CA LEU A 401 14.92 9.14 -14.11
C LEU A 401 15.79 7.87 -14.11
N VAL A 402 15.56 6.93 -15.03
CA VAL A 402 16.31 5.67 -15.09
C VAL A 402 17.77 5.88 -15.55
N SER A 403 18.12 7.10 -15.96
CA SER A 403 19.51 7.46 -16.20
C SER A 403 20.30 7.52 -14.89
N ALA A 404 21.59 7.19 -14.95
CA ALA A 404 22.47 7.28 -13.76
C ALA A 404 22.50 8.72 -13.17
N GLY A 405 22.29 9.74 -13.99
CA GLY A 405 22.15 11.13 -13.57
C GLY A 405 20.85 11.42 -12.85
N GLY A 406 19.73 10.89 -13.36
CA GLY A 406 18.39 11.03 -12.78
C GLY A 406 18.29 10.39 -11.40
N ILE A 407 18.71 9.14 -11.26
CA ILE A 407 18.74 8.44 -9.96
C ILE A 407 19.60 9.20 -8.94
N ALA A 408 20.79 9.67 -9.33
CA ALA A 408 21.65 10.44 -8.45
C ALA A 408 21.03 11.78 -8.03
N SER A 409 20.32 12.44 -8.94
CA SER A 409 19.59 13.69 -8.67
C SER A 409 18.44 13.45 -7.70
N LEU A 410 17.63 12.41 -7.93
CA LEU A 410 16.52 12.04 -7.03
C LEU A 410 17.02 11.77 -5.60
N ILE A 411 18.05 10.93 -5.45
CA ILE A 411 18.65 10.62 -4.12
C ILE A 411 19.18 11.90 -3.45
N GLN A 412 19.85 12.76 -4.21
CA GLN A 412 20.36 14.02 -3.67
C GLN A 412 19.23 14.94 -3.22
N ASP A 413 18.15 15.03 -3.99
CA ASP A 413 17.03 15.92 -3.70
C ASP A 413 16.19 15.43 -2.53
N LEU A 414 15.98 14.12 -2.42
CA LEU A 414 15.38 13.49 -1.23
C LEU A 414 16.23 13.78 0.03
N ALA A 415 17.55 13.64 -0.05
CA ALA A 415 18.44 13.85 1.10
C ALA A 415 18.60 15.30 1.54
N VAL A 416 18.39 16.27 0.66
CA VAL A 416 18.65 17.69 0.92
C VAL A 416 17.36 18.53 0.98
N GLY A 417 16.34 18.13 0.24
CA GLY A 417 15.10 18.90 0.05
C GLY A 417 13.97 18.54 1.02
N LEU A 418 14.00 17.34 1.57
CA LEU A 418 12.98 16.81 2.48
C LEU A 418 13.65 16.28 3.74
N ASP A 419 12.95 16.34 4.87
CA ASP A 419 13.20 15.42 5.97
C ASP A 419 12.40 14.13 5.69
N PRO A 420 13.05 13.05 5.19
CA PRO A 420 12.34 11.87 4.72
C PRO A 420 11.57 11.17 5.83
N VAL A 421 12.05 11.23 7.06
CA VAL A 421 11.36 10.64 8.22
C VAL A 421 10.09 11.43 8.55
N ARG A 422 10.17 12.75 8.48
CA ARG A 422 9.06 13.64 8.81
C ARG A 422 7.95 13.58 7.77
N VAL A 423 8.29 13.55 6.49
CA VAL A 423 7.31 13.44 5.38
C VAL A 423 6.56 12.11 5.42
N LEU A 424 7.23 11.04 5.90
CA LEU A 424 6.59 9.74 6.11
C LEU A 424 5.45 9.76 7.13
N TYR A 425 5.45 10.68 8.09
CA TYR A 425 4.36 10.73 9.07
C TYR A 425 3.00 10.99 8.42
N GLY A 426 2.96 11.77 7.31
CA GLY A 426 1.75 11.96 6.52
C GLY A 426 1.26 10.70 5.80
N HIS A 427 2.15 9.73 5.60
CA HIS A 427 1.87 8.46 4.94
C HIS A 427 1.39 7.36 5.89
N TYR A 428 1.51 7.53 7.21
CA TYR A 428 1.17 6.47 8.16
C TYR A 428 -0.31 6.08 8.09
N PRO A 429 -0.64 4.76 8.03
CA PRO A 429 -2.02 4.29 8.01
C PRO A 429 -2.86 4.85 9.18
N GLY A 430 -2.25 5.00 10.37
CA GLY A 430 -2.91 5.58 11.53
C GLY A 430 -3.39 7.03 11.33
N VAL A 431 -2.70 7.82 10.49
CA VAL A 431 -3.13 9.18 10.13
C VAL A 431 -4.36 9.13 9.22
N TYR A 432 -4.38 8.21 8.25
CA TYR A 432 -5.55 7.99 7.39
C TYR A 432 -6.75 7.52 8.21
N ILE A 433 -6.59 6.54 9.11
CA ILE A 433 -7.66 6.07 10.00
C ILE A 433 -8.21 7.23 10.83
N ALA A 434 -7.35 8.01 11.46
CA ALA A 434 -7.77 9.11 12.33
C ALA A 434 -8.55 10.19 11.54
N TRP A 435 -8.11 10.53 10.32
CA TRP A 435 -8.87 11.42 9.45
C TRP A 435 -10.23 10.84 9.09
N MET A 436 -10.28 9.59 8.64
CA MET A 436 -11.52 8.93 8.22
C MET A 436 -12.55 8.82 9.34
N GLN A 437 -12.11 8.78 10.60
CA GLN A 437 -13.01 8.71 11.77
C GLN A 437 -13.64 10.05 12.16
N VAL A 438 -13.06 11.17 11.73
CA VAL A 438 -13.50 12.51 12.19
C VAL A 438 -14.12 13.38 11.11
N ILE A 439 -14.00 12.96 9.83
CA ILE A 439 -14.60 13.67 8.70
C ILE A 439 -15.85 12.96 8.20
N ASP A 440 -16.63 13.69 7.42
CA ASP A 440 -17.76 13.15 6.67
C ASP A 440 -17.41 13.08 5.17
N ALA A 441 -18.25 12.40 4.38
CA ALA A 441 -18.07 12.29 2.92
C ALA A 441 -17.96 13.65 2.22
N ASP A 442 -18.68 14.65 2.70
CA ASP A 442 -18.70 16.02 2.16
C ASP A 442 -17.42 16.81 2.47
N ASP A 443 -16.61 16.34 3.42
CA ASP A 443 -15.31 16.94 3.78
C ASP A 443 -14.18 16.52 2.83
N LEU A 444 -14.39 15.49 2.02
CA LEU A 444 -13.45 15.03 1.00
C LEU A 444 -13.53 15.91 -0.26
N CYS A 445 -12.37 16.29 -0.76
CA CYS A 445 -12.26 17.07 -1.99
C CYS A 445 -12.01 16.14 -3.19
N SER A 446 -12.86 16.21 -4.23
CA SER A 446 -12.55 15.59 -5.51
C SER A 446 -11.56 16.45 -6.29
N SER A 447 -10.56 15.84 -6.94
CA SER A 447 -9.62 16.50 -7.84
C SER A 447 -10.30 16.99 -9.13
#